data_9bd23f6370f516c989a26dfda93b6737
#
_entry.id   9bd23f6370f516c989a26dfda93b6737
#
_cell.length_a   1.000
_cell.length_b   1.000
_cell.length_c   1.000
_cell.angle_alpha   90.00
_cell.angle_beta   90.00
_cell.angle_gamma   90.00
#
_symmetry.space_group_name_H-M   'P 1'
#
loop_
_entity.id
_entity.type
_entity.pdbx_description
1 polymer ?
#
loop_
_entity_poly.entity_id
_entity_poly.type
_entity_poly.pdbx_seq_one_letter_code
_entity_poly.pdbx_strand_id
1 'polypeptide(L)'
;MRKNSINGSTVHTYNPEYNRNSYKKKAKGKGSSMKKKIVSVLLVAAMAVSLVACGNSSKSNSSSKKESSSESKETKKVTWAQGASGNVLVSIAKDQGYFDEVGVEVEEIPLDDGQIEAVRTGQVDIASNSGTWEPVQSIASGDDLAIIGGFMLTGCMPVVAREDQEWNSPEDFLGSKMADSKSRYALFHELVDEGHDLDKEITFTEYENDSEEIQAVLKGEIDYATIGTGRMYEVEHTDGLKIVTYCSDVTPNYSCCRMVARDSWVKENKETVKLINEALIRAMCYFESHREDCVDLMVDQLNANKEYVEAYMLNEHYRINPDTVKNIVMDNYNYMMKVGGIENPDKSVNMEDRIYNKLYKEALDEAVEKWGDEDKDFYDNAVKFYQENNE
;
A
#
# COMPACT_ATOMS: atom_id res chain seq x y z
N MET A 1 41.84 35.53 -18.00
CA MET A 1 40.63 36.40 -17.88
C MET A 1 39.61 35.92 -18.91
N ARG A 2 38.59 35.22 -18.48
CA ARG A 2 37.24 35.16 -19.10
C ARG A 2 36.34 34.53 -18.04
N LYS A 3 35.45 35.31 -17.46
CA LYS A 3 34.34 34.90 -16.60
C LYS A 3 33.28 34.31 -17.50
N ASN A 4 32.83 33.09 -17.23
CA ASN A 4 31.55 32.58 -17.72
C ASN A 4 30.61 32.55 -16.54
N SER A 5 29.59 33.39 -16.62
CA SER A 5 28.41 33.36 -15.76
C SER A 5 27.56 32.12 -16.10
N ILE A 6 27.26 31.32 -15.11
CA ILE A 6 26.26 30.26 -15.21
C ILE A 6 24.96 30.80 -14.63
N ASN A 7 23.91 30.72 -15.44
CA ASN A 7 22.56 31.19 -15.17
C ASN A 7 21.96 30.51 -13.92
N GLY A 8 21.31 31.33 -13.08
CA GLY A 8 20.54 30.83 -11.95
C GLY A 8 19.33 30.00 -12.38
N SER A 9 19.35 28.72 -12.06
CA SER A 9 18.15 27.90 -11.97
C SER A 9 17.52 28.13 -10.60
N THR A 10 16.30 28.62 -10.60
CA THR A 10 15.48 28.77 -9.40
C THR A 10 15.11 27.38 -8.91
N VAL A 11 15.73 26.95 -7.82
CA VAL A 11 15.37 25.72 -7.11
C VAL A 11 14.02 25.96 -6.46
N HIS A 12 12.97 25.33 -6.93
CA HIS A 12 11.70 25.24 -6.22
C HIS A 12 11.85 24.23 -5.09
N THR A 13 12.04 24.73 -3.89
CA THR A 13 11.99 23.90 -2.68
C THR A 13 10.60 23.30 -2.54
N TYR A 14 10.54 21.98 -2.34
CA TYR A 14 9.32 21.27 -1.95
C TYR A 14 8.74 21.92 -0.68
N ASN A 15 7.49 22.35 -0.75
CA ASN A 15 6.79 22.95 0.39
C ASN A 15 5.58 22.03 0.72
N PRO A 16 5.63 21.29 1.82
CA PRO A 16 4.53 20.42 2.25
C PRO A 16 3.20 21.17 2.50
N GLU A 17 3.28 22.48 2.86
CA GLU A 17 2.08 23.32 2.96
C GLU A 17 1.43 23.63 1.59
N TYR A 18 2.18 23.50 0.50
CA TYR A 18 1.63 23.72 -0.84
C TYR A 18 0.61 22.62 -1.20
N ASN A 19 0.89 21.38 -0.87
CA ASN A 19 -0.02 20.27 -1.09
C ASN A 19 -1.30 20.40 -0.22
N ARG A 20 -1.15 20.72 1.07
CA ARG A 20 -2.28 20.94 1.99
C ARG A 20 -3.21 22.09 1.56
N ASN A 21 -2.67 23.12 0.90
CA ASN A 21 -3.44 24.28 0.45
C ASN A 21 -4.06 24.12 -0.95
N SER A 22 -3.54 23.25 -1.80
CA SER A 22 -4.11 22.97 -3.13
C SER A 22 -5.44 22.24 -3.01
N TYR A 23 -5.57 21.28 -2.09
CA TYR A 23 -6.83 20.60 -1.78
C TYR A 23 -7.90 21.56 -1.22
N LYS A 24 -7.52 22.51 -0.34
CA LYS A 24 -8.45 23.50 0.21
C LYS A 24 -8.89 24.54 -0.83
N LYS A 25 -8.09 24.85 -1.86
CA LYS A 25 -8.47 25.77 -2.94
C LYS A 25 -9.43 25.14 -3.95
N LYS A 26 -9.31 23.85 -4.29
CA LYS A 26 -10.27 23.15 -5.16
C LYS A 26 -11.66 23.03 -4.52
N ALA A 27 -11.74 22.87 -3.21
CA ALA A 27 -13.02 22.84 -2.49
C ALA A 27 -13.71 24.22 -2.42
N LYS A 28 -12.99 25.32 -2.60
CA LYS A 28 -13.57 26.69 -2.56
C LYS A 28 -13.87 27.31 -3.93
N GLY A 29 -13.47 26.69 -5.03
CA GLY A 29 -13.55 27.24 -6.38
C GLY A 29 -14.84 26.98 -7.17
N LYS A 30 -15.84 26.28 -6.62
CA LYS A 30 -17.16 26.05 -7.27
C LYS A 30 -18.32 26.54 -6.45
N GLY A 31 -18.27 27.79 -6.04
CA GLY A 31 -19.39 28.53 -5.46
C GLY A 31 -19.84 29.64 -6.43
N SER A 32 -20.40 29.29 -7.57
CA SER A 32 -21.13 30.25 -8.39
C SER A 32 -22.58 30.31 -7.94
N SER A 33 -22.92 31.48 -7.43
CA SER A 33 -24.26 31.93 -7.09
C SER A 33 -25.28 31.65 -8.19
N MET A 34 -26.31 30.85 -7.88
CA MET A 34 -27.60 30.99 -8.55
C MET A 34 -28.73 30.90 -7.54
N LYS A 35 -29.53 31.98 -7.54
CA LYS A 35 -30.62 32.27 -6.62
C LYS A 35 -31.74 31.24 -6.73
N LYS A 36 -32.30 30.94 -5.56
CA LYS A 36 -33.55 30.27 -5.21
C LYS A 36 -34.63 30.25 -6.28
N LYS A 37 -35.17 29.07 -6.58
CA LYS A 37 -36.61 28.83 -6.71
C LYS A 37 -36.93 27.46 -6.15
N ILE A 38 -37.68 27.51 -5.04
CA ILE A 38 -38.32 26.38 -4.40
C ILE A 38 -39.51 26.01 -5.28
N VAL A 39 -39.60 24.74 -5.68
CA VAL A 39 -40.88 24.13 -6.07
C VAL A 39 -40.88 22.72 -5.46
N SER A 40 -41.70 22.61 -4.41
CA SER A 40 -42.09 21.33 -3.84
C SER A 40 -43.10 20.66 -4.76
N VAL A 41 -42.87 19.41 -5.13
CA VAL A 41 -43.93 18.49 -5.56
C VAL A 41 -43.72 17.15 -4.91
N LEU A 42 -44.55 16.89 -3.92
CA LEU A 42 -44.88 15.57 -3.40
C LEU A 42 -45.72 14.85 -4.45
N LEU A 43 -45.38 13.60 -4.77
CA LEU A 43 -46.32 12.64 -5.30
C LEU A 43 -46.05 11.24 -4.81
N VAL A 44 -47.06 10.74 -4.10
CA VAL A 44 -47.19 9.48 -3.41
C VAL A 44 -47.61 8.39 -4.42
N ALA A 45 -47.03 7.21 -4.23
CA ALA A 45 -47.51 5.84 -4.46
C ALA A 45 -48.67 5.56 -5.45
N ALA A 46 -48.47 4.50 -6.25
CA ALA A 46 -49.47 3.45 -6.39
C ALA A 46 -48.87 2.17 -6.96
N MET A 47 -48.94 1.09 -6.17
CA MET A 47 -48.84 -0.28 -6.65
C MET A 47 -50.03 -0.60 -7.56
N ALA A 48 -49.83 -1.34 -8.61
CA ALA A 48 -50.90 -2.11 -9.24
C ALA A 48 -50.33 -3.45 -9.74
N VAL A 49 -50.70 -4.48 -9.06
CA VAL A 49 -50.60 -5.89 -9.47
C VAL A 49 -51.71 -6.13 -10.52
N SER A 50 -51.37 -6.79 -11.63
CA SER A 50 -52.35 -7.41 -12.50
C SER A 50 -51.81 -8.73 -13.06
N LEU A 51 -52.26 -9.83 -12.46
CA LEU A 51 -52.33 -11.13 -13.08
C LEU A 51 -53.51 -11.18 -14.04
N VAL A 52 -53.39 -11.92 -15.14
CA VAL A 52 -54.37 -12.77 -15.84
C VAL A 52 -53.81 -13.11 -17.23
N ALA A 53 -53.33 -14.26 -17.57
CA ALA A 53 -53.90 -15.55 -17.87
C ALA A 53 -54.29 -15.72 -19.35
N CYS A 54 -53.68 -16.75 -19.96
CA CYS A 54 -54.14 -17.70 -20.96
C CYS A 54 -54.75 -17.26 -22.31
N GLY A 55 -54.18 -17.80 -23.39
CA GLY A 55 -54.87 -17.93 -24.68
C GLY A 55 -53.97 -18.35 -25.83
N ASN A 56 -53.71 -19.57 -25.95
CA ASN A 56 -53.62 -20.54 -27.07
C ASN A 56 -53.33 -20.14 -28.55
N SER A 57 -52.34 -20.87 -29.14
CA SER A 57 -52.21 -21.38 -30.51
C SER A 57 -51.84 -20.42 -31.64
N SER A 58 -50.64 -20.54 -32.20
CA SER A 58 -50.43 -21.13 -33.53
C SER A 58 -48.95 -21.19 -33.92
N LYS A 59 -48.56 -22.30 -34.55
CA LYS A 59 -47.24 -22.66 -35.07
C LYS A 59 -46.74 -21.69 -36.15
N SER A 60 -45.46 -21.29 -36.11
CA SER A 60 -44.63 -21.28 -37.30
C SER A 60 -43.15 -21.38 -36.93
N ASN A 61 -42.46 -22.24 -37.64
CA ASN A 61 -41.02 -22.55 -37.61
C ASN A 61 -40.17 -21.30 -37.98
N SER A 62 -39.10 -21.01 -37.22
CA SER A 62 -37.81 -20.67 -37.83
C SER A 62 -36.67 -20.62 -36.81
N SER A 63 -35.63 -21.35 -37.12
CA SER A 63 -34.21 -21.24 -36.80
C SER A 63 -33.80 -20.73 -35.40
N SER A 64 -33.31 -21.61 -34.61
CA SER A 64 -32.54 -21.41 -33.37
C SER A 64 -31.25 -20.60 -33.64
N LYS A 65 -31.25 -19.35 -33.26
CA LYS A 65 -30.04 -18.61 -32.94
C LYS A 65 -29.79 -18.87 -31.47
N LYS A 66 -28.70 -19.54 -31.16
CA LYS A 66 -28.18 -19.73 -29.81
C LYS A 66 -27.74 -18.34 -29.34
N GLU A 67 -28.59 -17.64 -28.62
CA GLU A 67 -28.16 -16.52 -27.80
C GLU A 67 -27.35 -17.11 -26.64
N SER A 68 -26.05 -16.82 -26.65
CA SER A 68 -25.24 -17.01 -25.45
C SER A 68 -25.75 -15.98 -24.43
N SER A 69 -26.45 -16.45 -23.42
CA SER A 69 -26.70 -15.65 -22.23
C SER A 69 -25.36 -15.38 -21.57
N SER A 70 -24.75 -14.23 -21.84
CA SER A 70 -23.76 -13.68 -20.95
C SER A 70 -24.53 -13.29 -19.68
N GLU A 71 -24.45 -14.11 -18.64
CA GLU A 71 -24.75 -13.65 -17.29
C GLU A 71 -23.84 -12.46 -17.05
N SER A 72 -24.40 -11.27 -16.93
CA SER A 72 -23.65 -10.11 -16.44
C SER A 72 -23.25 -10.44 -15.00
N LYS A 73 -21.99 -10.83 -14.78
CA LYS A 73 -21.45 -10.95 -13.43
C LYS A 73 -21.66 -9.61 -12.73
N GLU A 74 -22.30 -9.63 -11.58
CA GLU A 74 -22.50 -8.44 -10.76
C GLU A 74 -21.13 -7.88 -10.35
N THR A 75 -20.86 -6.62 -10.72
CA THR A 75 -19.59 -5.96 -10.39
C THR A 75 -19.46 -5.81 -8.89
N LYS A 76 -18.34 -6.25 -8.33
CA LYS A 76 -18.02 -6.14 -6.89
C LYS A 76 -17.39 -4.78 -6.61
N LYS A 77 -18.03 -3.99 -5.76
CA LYS A 77 -17.52 -2.67 -5.35
C LYS A 77 -16.69 -2.80 -4.08
N VAL A 78 -15.54 -2.14 -4.07
CA VAL A 78 -14.58 -2.16 -2.97
C VAL A 78 -14.03 -0.75 -2.72
N THR A 79 -14.01 -0.31 -1.47
CA THR A 79 -13.37 0.94 -1.06
C THR A 79 -11.95 0.68 -0.57
N TRP A 80 -11.00 1.50 -1.04
CA TRP A 80 -9.57 1.33 -0.78
C TRP A 80 -8.93 2.58 -0.22
N ALA A 81 -8.26 2.48 0.92
CA ALA A 81 -7.50 3.60 1.47
C ALA A 81 -6.26 3.88 0.61
N GLN A 82 -6.19 5.09 0.05
CA GLN A 82 -5.05 5.57 -0.73
C GLN A 82 -4.14 6.40 0.19
N GLY A 83 -2.99 5.84 0.56
CA GLY A 83 -1.95 6.54 1.30
C GLY A 83 -1.17 7.57 0.46
N ALA A 84 -0.27 8.32 1.10
CA ALA A 84 0.49 9.41 0.48
C ALA A 84 1.34 8.98 -0.73
N SER A 85 1.91 7.78 -0.71
CA SER A 85 2.69 7.22 -1.84
C SER A 85 1.81 6.49 -2.88
N GLY A 86 0.50 6.36 -2.64
CA GLY A 86 -0.40 5.57 -3.48
C GLY A 86 -0.06 4.08 -3.52
N ASN A 87 -0.77 3.34 -4.37
CA ASN A 87 -0.42 1.95 -4.68
C ASN A 87 -0.37 1.78 -6.20
N VAL A 88 0.84 1.69 -6.76
CA VAL A 88 1.04 1.61 -8.21
C VAL A 88 0.34 0.39 -8.84
N LEU A 89 0.22 -0.73 -8.12
CA LEU A 89 -0.49 -1.90 -8.64
C LEU A 89 -2.00 -1.63 -8.81
N VAL A 90 -2.61 -0.91 -7.86
CA VAL A 90 -4.02 -0.48 -7.95
C VAL A 90 -4.18 0.48 -9.11
N SER A 91 -3.25 1.42 -9.28
CA SER A 91 -3.28 2.40 -10.37
C SER A 91 -3.17 1.74 -11.73
N ILE A 92 -2.23 0.80 -11.90
CA ILE A 92 -2.07 0.01 -13.13
C ILE A 92 -3.32 -0.83 -13.39
N ALA A 93 -3.84 -1.54 -12.39
CA ALA A 93 -5.02 -2.40 -12.55
C ALA A 93 -6.27 -1.61 -12.99
N LYS A 94 -6.38 -0.34 -12.56
CA LYS A 94 -7.44 0.59 -13.01
C LYS A 94 -7.18 1.09 -14.43
N ASP A 95 -5.96 1.60 -14.70
CA ASP A 95 -5.60 2.19 -15.99
C ASP A 95 -5.66 1.16 -17.13
N GLN A 96 -5.15 -0.04 -16.89
CA GLN A 96 -5.12 -1.14 -17.86
C GLN A 96 -6.45 -1.92 -17.92
N GLY A 97 -7.45 -1.59 -17.09
CA GLY A 97 -8.76 -2.24 -17.07
C GLY A 97 -8.77 -3.65 -16.46
N TYR A 98 -7.72 -4.06 -15.72
CA TYR A 98 -7.63 -5.40 -15.14
C TYR A 98 -8.70 -5.65 -14.07
N PHE A 99 -9.08 -4.63 -13.29
CA PHE A 99 -10.20 -4.74 -12.36
C PHE A 99 -11.53 -4.94 -13.06
N ASP A 100 -11.79 -4.22 -14.16
CA ASP A 100 -13.01 -4.37 -14.96
C ASP A 100 -13.10 -5.79 -15.55
N GLU A 101 -11.96 -6.32 -16.04
CA GLU A 101 -11.88 -7.66 -16.64
C GLU A 101 -12.25 -8.77 -15.65
N VAL A 102 -11.86 -8.62 -14.39
CA VAL A 102 -12.23 -9.55 -13.31
C VAL A 102 -13.57 -9.22 -12.64
N GLY A 103 -14.21 -8.10 -12.98
CA GLY A 103 -15.51 -7.70 -12.45
C GLY A 103 -15.44 -7.05 -11.06
N VAL A 104 -14.40 -6.29 -10.78
CA VAL A 104 -14.21 -5.50 -9.55
C VAL A 104 -14.18 -4.01 -9.87
N GLU A 105 -14.84 -3.19 -9.06
CA GLU A 105 -14.80 -1.73 -9.12
C GLU A 105 -14.13 -1.21 -7.84
N VAL A 106 -12.99 -0.53 -7.96
CA VAL A 106 -12.23 0.00 -6.83
C VAL A 106 -12.41 1.51 -6.73
N GLU A 107 -12.96 1.97 -5.60
CA GLU A 107 -13.04 3.38 -5.21
C GLU A 107 -11.92 3.68 -4.21
N GLU A 108 -10.97 4.53 -4.62
CA GLU A 108 -9.88 4.97 -3.74
C GLU A 108 -10.29 6.18 -2.91
N ILE A 109 -10.10 6.09 -1.60
CA ILE A 109 -10.38 7.14 -0.62
C ILE A 109 -9.03 7.69 -0.14
N PRO A 110 -8.67 8.95 -0.43
CA PRO A 110 -7.42 9.55 0.05
C PRO A 110 -7.39 9.59 1.58
N LEU A 111 -6.39 8.94 2.15
CA LEU A 111 -6.23 8.79 3.59
C LEU A 111 -4.73 8.62 3.92
N ASP A 112 -4.06 9.71 4.25
CA ASP A 112 -2.62 9.72 4.49
C ASP A 112 -2.26 8.96 5.77
N ASP A 113 -3.07 9.12 6.84
CA ASP A 113 -2.88 8.48 8.13
C ASP A 113 -4.14 7.72 8.58
N GLY A 114 -3.98 6.82 9.56
CA GLY A 114 -5.12 6.11 10.17
C GLY A 114 -5.79 5.07 9.28
N GLN A 115 -5.08 4.53 8.30
CA GLN A 115 -5.64 3.57 7.34
C GLN A 115 -6.11 2.28 8.02
N ILE A 116 -5.35 1.75 8.98
CA ILE A 116 -5.74 0.55 9.75
C ILE A 116 -7.00 0.81 10.57
N GLU A 117 -7.11 1.98 11.20
CA GLU A 117 -8.33 2.38 11.92
C GLU A 117 -9.53 2.50 10.98
N ALA A 118 -9.35 3.04 9.77
CA ALA A 118 -10.42 3.14 8.78
C ALA A 118 -10.92 1.76 8.31
N VAL A 119 -10.02 0.78 8.14
CA VAL A 119 -10.40 -0.62 7.86
C VAL A 119 -11.12 -1.23 9.07
N ARG A 120 -10.56 -1.08 10.28
CA ARG A 120 -11.10 -1.62 11.52
C ARG A 120 -12.53 -1.15 11.78
N THR A 121 -12.81 0.13 11.53
CA THR A 121 -14.13 0.73 11.72
C THR A 121 -15.09 0.52 10.54
N GLY A 122 -14.61 -0.01 9.42
CA GLY A 122 -15.42 -0.23 8.22
C GLY A 122 -15.66 1.02 7.39
N GLN A 123 -14.85 2.05 7.58
CA GLN A 123 -14.88 3.25 6.74
C GLN A 123 -14.36 2.95 5.32
N VAL A 124 -13.38 2.05 5.22
CA VAL A 124 -12.91 1.45 3.97
C VAL A 124 -12.84 -0.07 4.12
N ASP A 125 -12.84 -0.79 3.01
CA ASP A 125 -12.75 -2.26 3.01
C ASP A 125 -11.30 -2.72 3.07
N ILE A 126 -10.39 -2.07 2.34
CA ILE A 126 -8.99 -2.45 2.17
C ILE A 126 -8.05 -1.27 2.40
N ALA A 127 -6.90 -1.54 3.00
CA ALA A 127 -5.72 -0.67 3.04
C ALA A 127 -4.47 -1.44 2.66
N SER A 128 -3.44 -0.78 2.10
CA SER A 128 -2.22 -1.43 1.65
C SER A 128 -0.93 -0.62 1.85
N ASN A 129 -1.03 0.61 2.38
CA ASN A 129 0.12 1.50 2.54
C ASN A 129 0.62 1.60 3.99
N SER A 130 0.04 0.83 4.93
CA SER A 130 0.52 0.76 6.31
C SER A 130 1.68 -0.22 6.43
N GLY A 131 2.67 0.14 7.23
CA GLY A 131 3.80 -0.74 7.53
C GLY A 131 3.33 -2.05 8.19
N THR A 132 3.97 -3.17 7.86
CA THR A 132 3.56 -4.52 8.31
C THR A 132 3.44 -4.64 9.84
N TRP A 133 4.22 -3.89 10.61
CA TRP A 133 4.15 -3.89 12.08
C TRP A 133 2.77 -3.46 12.61
N GLU A 134 2.12 -2.49 11.97
CA GLU A 134 0.85 -1.92 12.43
C GLU A 134 -0.31 -2.94 12.36
N PRO A 135 -0.62 -3.57 11.22
CA PRO A 135 -1.63 -4.63 11.17
C PRO A 135 -1.25 -5.85 12.02
N VAL A 136 0.04 -6.20 12.12
CA VAL A 136 0.50 -7.31 12.98
C VAL A 136 0.18 -7.02 14.43
N GLN A 137 0.46 -5.81 14.92
CA GLN A 137 0.13 -5.38 16.29
C GLN A 137 -1.39 -5.42 16.54
N SER A 138 -2.19 -4.84 15.63
CA SER A 138 -3.65 -4.80 15.74
C SER A 138 -4.26 -6.19 15.77
N ILE A 139 -3.86 -7.07 14.84
CA ILE A 139 -4.33 -8.46 14.80
C ILE A 139 -3.96 -9.20 16.08
N ALA A 140 -2.71 -9.09 16.52
CA ALA A 140 -2.23 -9.75 17.73
C ALA A 140 -2.92 -9.24 19.01
N SER A 141 -3.42 -8.01 19.01
CA SER A 141 -4.21 -7.43 20.10
C SER A 141 -5.70 -7.83 20.06
N GLY A 142 -6.14 -8.59 19.06
CA GLY A 142 -7.49 -9.14 18.96
C GLY A 142 -8.42 -8.39 18.02
N ASP A 143 -7.94 -7.42 17.26
CA ASP A 143 -8.76 -6.72 16.26
C ASP A 143 -9.24 -7.66 15.14
N ASP A 144 -10.41 -7.37 14.60
CA ASP A 144 -11.01 -8.11 13.47
C ASP A 144 -10.33 -7.72 12.15
N LEU A 145 -9.03 -7.98 12.02
CA LEU A 145 -8.24 -7.72 10.83
C LEU A 145 -7.57 -9.00 10.32
N ALA A 146 -7.22 -8.98 9.04
CA ALA A 146 -6.48 -10.03 8.36
C ALA A 146 -5.61 -9.48 7.23
N ILE A 147 -4.49 -10.13 6.95
CA ILE A 147 -3.60 -9.86 5.82
C ILE A 147 -4.09 -10.70 4.63
N ILE A 148 -4.41 -10.04 3.52
CA ILE A 148 -5.04 -10.64 2.34
C ILE A 148 -4.17 -10.56 1.08
N GLY A 149 -3.00 -9.95 1.18
CA GLY A 149 -2.04 -9.76 0.10
C GLY A 149 -0.93 -8.81 0.53
N GLY A 150 -0.24 -8.23 -0.44
CA GLY A 150 0.85 -7.30 -0.22
C GLY A 150 0.85 -6.10 -1.14
N PHE A 151 1.83 -5.24 -0.93
CA PHE A 151 2.15 -4.14 -1.83
C PHE A 151 3.66 -3.95 -1.90
N MET A 152 4.28 -3.19 -1.01
CA MET A 152 5.73 -3.06 -0.96
C MET A 152 6.34 -4.26 -0.23
N LEU A 153 7.12 -5.05 -0.94
CA LEU A 153 8.00 -6.04 -0.33
C LEU A 153 9.13 -5.33 0.42
N THR A 154 9.72 -4.30 -0.25
CA THR A 154 10.62 -3.31 0.34
C THR A 154 10.21 -1.93 -0.16
N GLY A 155 10.25 -0.91 0.69
CA GLY A 155 9.68 0.41 0.42
C GLY A 155 10.66 1.54 0.55
N CYS A 156 11.89 1.46 0.01
CA CYS A 156 12.86 2.57 0.13
C CYS A 156 12.77 3.27 1.51
N MET A 157 12.81 2.50 2.59
CA MET A 157 12.83 3.03 3.95
C MET A 157 14.27 3.39 4.31
N PRO A 158 14.74 4.63 4.01
CA PRO A 158 16.11 5.02 4.29
C PRO A 158 16.31 5.35 5.76
N VAL A 159 17.49 5.04 6.26
CA VAL A 159 18.00 5.56 7.53
C VAL A 159 18.83 6.79 7.23
N VAL A 160 18.46 7.90 7.84
CA VAL A 160 19.05 9.22 7.64
C VAL A 160 19.95 9.58 8.81
N ALA A 161 21.07 10.20 8.52
CA ALA A 161 21.98 10.77 9.50
C ALA A 161 22.56 12.09 9.01
N ARG A 162 23.26 12.82 9.88
CA ARG A 162 24.07 13.96 9.45
C ARG A 162 25.21 13.50 8.55
N GLU A 163 25.65 14.37 7.66
CA GLU A 163 26.71 14.10 6.70
C GLU A 163 28.05 13.68 7.36
N ASP A 164 28.33 14.19 8.56
CA ASP A 164 29.53 13.89 9.36
C ASP A 164 29.42 12.61 10.20
N GLN A 165 28.24 11.99 10.31
CA GLN A 165 28.03 10.74 11.05
C GLN A 165 28.67 9.56 10.32
N GLU A 166 29.50 8.76 10.98
CA GLU A 166 30.02 7.51 10.43
C GLU A 166 28.96 6.40 10.51
N TRP A 167 28.95 5.50 9.52
CA TRP A 167 28.08 4.35 9.45
C TRP A 167 28.82 3.18 8.82
N ASN A 168 28.80 2.02 9.44
CA ASN A 168 29.41 0.78 8.95
C ASN A 168 28.43 -0.39 8.95
N SER A 169 27.59 -0.51 9.99
CA SER A 169 26.71 -1.66 10.20
C SER A 169 25.61 -1.35 11.22
N PRO A 170 24.57 -2.20 11.40
CA PRO A 170 23.51 -2.00 12.40
C PRO A 170 24.01 -1.82 13.84
N GLU A 171 25.20 -2.32 14.20
CA GLU A 171 25.81 -2.12 15.52
C GLU A 171 26.10 -0.63 15.82
N ASP A 172 26.24 0.21 14.79
CA ASP A 172 26.42 1.67 14.97
C ASP A 172 25.15 2.35 15.54
N PHE A 173 24.00 1.67 15.58
CA PHE A 173 22.82 2.15 16.31
C PHE A 173 22.96 2.03 17.83
N LEU A 174 23.81 1.12 18.33
CA LEU A 174 23.99 0.92 19.76
C LEU A 174 24.63 2.16 20.40
N GLY A 175 24.00 2.67 21.45
CA GLY A 175 24.40 3.92 22.12
C GLY A 175 23.85 5.20 21.50
N SER A 176 23.13 5.12 20.37
CA SER A 176 22.60 6.28 19.67
C SER A 176 21.21 6.71 20.17
N LYS A 177 20.78 7.90 19.70
CA LYS A 177 19.39 8.37 19.76
C LYS A 177 18.79 8.27 18.37
N MET A 178 17.60 7.70 18.28
CA MET A 178 16.99 7.38 16.98
C MET A 178 15.49 7.67 16.95
N ALA A 179 15.02 8.28 15.88
CA ALA A 179 13.61 8.34 15.56
C ALA A 179 13.21 7.02 14.88
N ASP A 180 12.74 6.09 15.67
CA ASP A 180 12.23 4.77 15.27
C ASP A 180 11.62 4.05 16.49
N SER A 181 11.28 2.79 16.33
CA SER A 181 10.79 1.90 17.38
C SER A 181 11.56 0.59 17.41
N LYS A 182 11.78 0.05 18.61
CA LYS A 182 12.33 -1.30 18.79
C LYS A 182 11.53 -2.38 18.04
N SER A 183 10.29 -2.10 17.66
CA SER A 183 9.44 -3.02 16.90
C SER A 183 9.83 -3.15 15.42
N ARG A 184 10.78 -2.36 14.94
CA ARG A 184 11.22 -2.42 13.53
C ARG A 184 12.12 -3.62 13.27
N TYR A 185 11.49 -4.73 12.90
CA TYR A 185 12.15 -5.99 12.51
C TYR A 185 13.28 -5.76 11.51
N ALA A 186 13.01 -4.95 10.48
CA ALA A 186 13.91 -4.73 9.36
C ALA A 186 15.31 -4.20 9.75
N LEU A 187 15.45 -3.50 10.88
CA LEU A 187 16.74 -2.94 11.32
C LEU A 187 17.36 -3.65 12.52
N PHE A 188 16.56 -4.27 13.37
CA PHE A 188 17.03 -4.64 14.70
C PHE A 188 16.98 -6.13 15.00
N HIS A 189 16.44 -6.99 14.10
CA HIS A 189 16.29 -8.41 14.41
C HIS A 189 17.65 -9.10 14.64
N GLU A 190 18.68 -8.77 13.86
CA GLU A 190 20.03 -9.33 14.02
C GLU A 190 20.62 -8.94 15.37
N LEU A 191 20.55 -7.65 15.76
CA LEU A 191 21.03 -7.20 17.08
C LEU A 191 20.35 -7.92 18.24
N VAL A 192 19.03 -8.14 18.12
CA VAL A 192 18.26 -8.88 19.15
C VAL A 192 18.63 -10.36 19.18
N ASP A 193 18.95 -10.97 18.04
CA ASP A 193 19.40 -12.36 17.96
C ASP A 193 20.83 -12.54 18.47
N GLU A 194 21.66 -11.52 18.37
CA GLU A 194 23.00 -11.44 18.98
C GLU A 194 22.95 -11.20 20.50
N GLY A 195 21.79 -10.85 21.04
CA GLY A 195 21.54 -10.73 22.48
C GLY A 195 21.54 -9.29 22.99
N HIS A 196 21.51 -8.30 22.14
CA HIS A 196 21.40 -6.89 22.52
C HIS A 196 20.03 -6.57 23.14
N ASP A 197 20.02 -5.70 24.14
CA ASP A 197 18.83 -5.17 24.80
C ASP A 197 18.58 -3.74 24.29
N LEU A 198 17.73 -3.63 23.27
CA LEU A 198 17.47 -2.37 22.58
C LEU A 198 16.95 -1.26 23.52
N ASP A 199 16.15 -1.62 24.54
CA ASP A 199 15.62 -0.64 25.51
C ASP A 199 16.73 -0.02 26.38
N LYS A 200 17.90 -0.67 26.50
CA LYS A 200 19.04 -0.17 27.25
C LYS A 200 20.11 0.48 26.37
N GLU A 201 20.19 0.03 25.13
CA GLU A 201 21.32 0.32 24.25
C GLU A 201 20.98 1.36 23.18
N ILE A 202 19.68 1.62 22.88
CA ILE A 202 19.23 2.66 21.95
C ILE A 202 18.21 3.56 22.64
N THR A 203 18.30 4.86 22.41
CA THR A 203 17.29 5.81 22.88
C THR A 203 16.33 6.10 21.75
N PHE A 204 15.16 5.45 21.76
CA PHE A 204 14.10 5.72 20.79
C PHE A 204 13.33 7.00 21.14
N THR A 205 12.98 7.80 20.12
CA THR A 205 12.22 9.04 20.27
C THR A 205 11.14 9.07 19.19
N GLU A 206 9.92 9.38 19.58
CA GLU A 206 8.78 9.52 18.67
C GLU A 206 8.63 10.98 18.23
N TYR A 207 8.26 11.17 16.96
CA TYR A 207 7.93 12.46 16.35
C TYR A 207 6.57 12.38 15.66
N GLU A 208 5.94 13.51 15.38
CA GLU A 208 4.63 13.53 14.75
C GLU A 208 4.67 13.12 13.25
N ASN A 209 5.82 13.35 12.59
CA ASN A 209 5.98 13.07 11.16
C ASN A 209 7.46 13.07 10.73
N ASP A 210 7.73 12.46 9.55
CA ASP A 210 9.06 12.34 8.95
C ASP A 210 9.80 13.70 8.82
N SER A 211 9.07 14.80 8.57
CA SER A 211 9.71 16.12 8.42
C SER A 211 10.31 16.62 9.75
N GLU A 212 9.66 16.32 10.88
CA GLU A 212 10.21 16.63 12.20
C GLU A 212 11.42 15.76 12.53
N GLU A 213 11.38 14.48 12.14
CA GLU A 213 12.50 13.55 12.30
C GLU A 213 13.74 14.03 11.51
N ILE A 214 13.56 14.38 10.22
CA ILE A 214 14.62 14.93 9.36
C ILE A 214 15.22 16.19 10.00
N GLN A 215 14.39 17.09 10.53
CA GLN A 215 14.86 18.31 11.18
C GLN A 215 15.60 18.03 12.50
N ALA A 216 15.17 17.02 13.27
CA ALA A 216 15.85 16.63 14.51
C ALA A 216 17.24 16.04 14.23
N VAL A 217 17.38 15.22 13.16
CA VAL A 217 18.70 14.75 12.70
C VAL A 217 19.58 15.91 12.27
N LEU A 218 19.07 16.83 11.44
CA LEU A 218 19.83 17.96 10.94
C LEU A 218 20.36 18.86 12.07
N LYS A 219 19.57 19.06 13.12
CA LYS A 219 19.97 19.82 14.32
C LYS A 219 20.89 19.05 15.28
N GLY A 220 21.04 17.73 15.09
CA GLY A 220 21.80 16.86 16.00
C GLY A 220 21.09 16.60 17.33
N GLU A 221 19.77 16.69 17.35
CA GLU A 221 18.95 16.31 18.51
C GLU A 221 18.89 14.78 18.65
N ILE A 222 18.90 14.09 17.51
CA ILE A 222 19.04 12.64 17.34
C ILE A 222 20.12 12.31 16.31
N ASP A 223 20.62 11.06 16.35
CA ASP A 223 21.70 10.60 15.49
C ASP A 223 21.17 10.03 14.16
N TYR A 224 20.08 9.27 14.24
CA TYR A 224 19.45 8.59 13.11
C TYR A 224 17.93 8.77 13.08
N ALA A 225 17.35 8.67 11.90
CA ALA A 225 15.90 8.54 11.70
C ALA A 225 15.61 7.55 10.58
N THR A 226 14.58 6.70 10.73
CA THR A 226 14.08 5.86 9.64
C THR A 226 12.84 6.50 9.05
N ILE A 227 12.92 7.01 7.85
CA ILE A 227 11.86 7.79 7.21
C ILE A 227 11.11 6.99 6.13
N GLY A 228 9.92 7.46 5.78
CA GLY A 228 9.03 6.80 4.83
C GLY A 228 9.51 6.86 3.38
N THR A 229 8.92 5.98 2.56
CA THR A 229 9.13 5.93 1.10
C THR A 229 8.88 7.29 0.45
N GLY A 230 9.77 7.72 -0.41
CA GLY A 230 9.71 9.02 -1.10
C GLY A 230 10.42 10.15 -0.38
N ARG A 231 10.56 10.10 0.95
CA ARG A 231 11.28 11.16 1.71
C ARG A 231 12.78 11.21 1.42
N MET A 232 13.34 10.15 0.83
CA MET A 232 14.71 10.14 0.33
C MET A 232 15.03 11.33 -0.57
N TYR A 233 14.09 11.75 -1.43
CA TYR A 233 14.25 12.93 -2.28
C TYR A 233 14.52 14.21 -1.47
N GLU A 234 13.81 14.40 -0.36
CA GLU A 234 14.03 15.54 0.54
C GLU A 234 15.41 15.48 1.18
N VAL A 235 15.84 14.32 1.64
CA VAL A 235 17.16 14.13 2.26
C VAL A 235 18.28 14.38 1.28
N GLU A 236 18.20 13.82 0.08
CA GLU A 236 19.20 13.98 -0.99
C GLU A 236 19.36 15.45 -1.46
N HIS A 237 18.34 16.29 -1.20
CA HIS A 237 18.33 17.73 -1.53
C HIS A 237 18.46 18.63 -0.30
N THR A 238 18.84 18.10 0.87
CA THR A 238 19.06 18.85 2.10
C THR A 238 20.54 18.82 2.49
N ASP A 239 21.23 19.97 2.41
CA ASP A 239 22.62 20.08 2.80
C ASP A 239 22.83 19.65 4.26
N GLY A 240 23.85 18.86 4.53
CA GLY A 240 24.21 18.39 5.87
C GLY A 240 23.57 17.06 6.27
N LEU A 241 22.75 16.45 5.41
CA LEU A 241 22.18 15.12 5.59
C LEU A 241 22.67 14.11 4.56
N LYS A 242 22.64 12.85 4.93
CA LYS A 242 22.86 11.71 4.02
C LYS A 242 21.99 10.54 4.41
N ILE A 243 21.71 9.68 3.44
CA ILE A 243 21.21 8.32 3.66
C ILE A 243 22.42 7.44 3.99
N VAL A 244 22.36 6.74 5.11
CA VAL A 244 23.46 5.85 5.55
C VAL A 244 23.20 4.39 5.16
N THR A 245 21.94 3.96 5.13
CA THR A 245 21.52 2.61 4.70
C THR A 245 20.02 2.62 4.39
N TYR A 246 19.52 1.54 3.83
CA TYR A 246 18.10 1.25 3.69
C TYR A 246 17.72 0.03 4.52
N CYS A 247 16.48 -0.05 4.98
CA CYS A 247 15.99 -1.24 5.68
C CYS A 247 16.26 -2.53 4.91
N SER A 248 16.20 -2.50 3.58
CA SER A 248 16.45 -3.66 2.71
C SER A 248 17.91 -4.06 2.57
N ASP A 249 18.86 -3.18 2.92
CA ASP A 249 20.29 -3.54 2.98
C ASP A 249 20.57 -4.39 4.22
N VAL A 250 19.86 -4.12 5.32
CA VAL A 250 19.97 -4.89 6.57
C VAL A 250 19.14 -6.17 6.47
N THR A 251 17.88 -6.06 6.03
CA THR A 251 16.97 -7.21 5.93
C THR A 251 16.34 -7.27 4.55
N PRO A 252 16.89 -8.05 3.61
CA PRO A 252 16.25 -8.28 2.33
C PRO A 252 14.82 -8.80 2.47
N ASN A 253 13.88 -8.30 1.66
CA ASN A 253 12.47 -8.72 1.67
C ASN A 253 11.76 -8.58 3.03
N TYR A 254 12.04 -7.53 3.81
CA TYR A 254 11.54 -7.36 5.18
C TYR A 254 10.01 -7.21 5.33
N SER A 255 9.24 -7.26 4.24
CA SER A 255 7.79 -7.04 4.24
C SER A 255 7.42 -5.63 4.72
N CYS A 256 7.63 -4.63 3.85
CA CYS A 256 7.34 -3.22 4.19
C CYS A 256 5.85 -3.01 4.46
N CYS A 257 4.98 -3.25 3.46
CA CYS A 257 3.55 -2.98 3.56
C CYS A 257 2.72 -4.17 3.12
N ARG A 258 1.66 -4.48 3.88
CA ARG A 258 0.71 -5.57 3.57
C ARG A 258 -0.68 -5.03 3.27
N MET A 259 -1.40 -5.77 2.43
CA MET A 259 -2.80 -5.50 2.14
C MET A 259 -3.68 -6.10 3.24
N VAL A 260 -4.54 -5.27 3.84
CA VAL A 260 -5.32 -5.58 5.04
C VAL A 260 -6.80 -5.31 4.82
N ALA A 261 -7.65 -6.19 5.35
CA ALA A 261 -9.10 -6.04 5.41
C ALA A 261 -9.61 -6.57 6.75
N ARG A 262 -10.90 -6.31 7.09
CA ARG A 262 -11.53 -7.00 8.23
C ARG A 262 -11.64 -8.50 7.94
N ASP A 263 -11.27 -9.34 8.91
CA ASP A 263 -11.35 -10.80 8.79
C ASP A 263 -12.79 -11.28 8.54
N SER A 264 -13.77 -10.66 9.22
CA SER A 264 -15.20 -10.91 8.98
C SER A 264 -15.61 -10.59 7.55
N TRP A 265 -15.16 -9.44 7.00
CA TRP A 265 -15.44 -9.06 5.62
C TRP A 265 -14.78 -10.02 4.61
N VAL A 266 -13.54 -10.45 4.87
CA VAL A 266 -12.83 -11.43 4.01
C VAL A 266 -13.62 -12.75 3.94
N LYS A 267 -14.13 -13.25 5.07
CA LYS A 267 -14.90 -14.49 5.12
C LYS A 267 -16.15 -14.47 4.24
N GLU A 268 -16.78 -13.29 4.14
CA GLU A 268 -17.96 -13.07 3.29
C GLU A 268 -17.62 -12.76 1.83
N ASN A 269 -16.40 -12.27 1.56
CA ASN A 269 -15.97 -11.75 0.25
C ASN A 269 -14.74 -12.47 -0.34
N LYS A 270 -14.53 -13.76 -0.05
CA LYS A 270 -13.34 -14.50 -0.51
C LYS A 270 -13.11 -14.41 -2.01
N GLU A 271 -14.18 -14.54 -2.80
CA GLU A 271 -14.08 -14.43 -4.26
C GLU A 271 -13.63 -13.04 -4.69
N THR A 272 -14.13 -11.99 -4.05
CA THR A 272 -13.70 -10.62 -4.33
C THR A 272 -12.21 -10.41 -4.02
N VAL A 273 -11.74 -10.92 -2.87
CA VAL A 273 -10.31 -10.86 -2.49
C VAL A 273 -9.44 -11.60 -3.50
N LYS A 274 -9.88 -12.77 -3.97
CA LYS A 274 -9.18 -13.54 -5.00
C LYS A 274 -9.08 -12.75 -6.30
N LEU A 275 -10.21 -12.24 -6.82
CA LEU A 275 -10.24 -11.43 -8.05
C LEU A 275 -9.37 -10.17 -7.97
N ILE A 276 -9.33 -9.50 -6.80
CA ILE A 276 -8.42 -8.38 -6.55
C ILE A 276 -6.97 -8.84 -6.71
N ASN A 277 -6.58 -9.91 -6.03
CA ASN A 277 -5.20 -10.41 -6.11
C ASN A 277 -4.83 -10.83 -7.53
N GLU A 278 -5.72 -11.45 -8.31
CA GLU A 278 -5.50 -11.77 -9.72
C GLU A 278 -5.14 -10.50 -10.53
N ALA A 279 -5.93 -9.42 -10.37
CA ALA A 279 -5.69 -8.16 -11.05
C ALA A 279 -4.35 -7.52 -10.62
N LEU A 280 -4.01 -7.57 -9.32
CA LEU A 280 -2.75 -7.03 -8.80
C LEU A 280 -1.53 -7.84 -9.23
N ILE A 281 -1.63 -9.17 -9.34
CA ILE A 281 -0.56 -10.03 -9.87
C ILE A 281 -0.26 -9.65 -11.32
N ARG A 282 -1.31 -9.49 -12.15
CA ARG A 282 -1.14 -9.04 -13.54
C ARG A 282 -0.59 -7.62 -13.63
N ALA A 283 -1.03 -6.71 -12.74
CA ALA A 283 -0.48 -5.36 -12.63
C ALA A 283 1.01 -5.36 -12.28
N MET A 284 1.46 -6.28 -11.44
CA MET A 284 2.89 -6.45 -11.14
C MET A 284 3.67 -6.94 -12.37
N CYS A 285 3.12 -7.87 -13.16
CA CYS A 285 3.72 -8.29 -14.44
C CYS A 285 3.93 -7.10 -15.38
N TYR A 286 2.93 -6.24 -15.51
CA TYR A 286 3.03 -5.00 -16.29
C TYR A 286 4.10 -4.05 -15.71
N PHE A 287 4.09 -3.82 -14.40
CA PHE A 287 5.04 -2.93 -13.74
C PHE A 287 6.50 -3.31 -13.95
N GLU A 288 6.84 -4.60 -13.86
CA GLU A 288 8.23 -5.07 -14.02
C GLU A 288 8.81 -4.72 -15.39
N SER A 289 8.00 -4.65 -16.42
CA SER A 289 8.43 -4.33 -17.79
C SER A 289 8.20 -2.87 -18.23
N HIS A 290 7.41 -2.08 -17.44
CA HIS A 290 6.98 -0.72 -17.79
C HIS A 290 7.18 0.28 -16.64
N ARG A 291 8.21 0.09 -15.84
CA ARG A 291 8.44 0.84 -14.60
C ARG A 291 8.52 2.36 -14.83
N GLU A 292 9.17 2.80 -15.91
CA GLU A 292 9.27 4.22 -16.27
C GLU A 292 7.90 4.82 -16.68
N ASP A 293 7.08 4.08 -17.44
CA ASP A 293 5.74 4.53 -17.82
C ASP A 293 4.82 4.66 -16.59
N CYS A 294 5.02 3.80 -15.60
CA CYS A 294 4.26 3.84 -14.34
C CYS A 294 4.60 5.07 -13.47
N VAL A 295 5.75 5.72 -13.67
CA VAL A 295 6.06 6.99 -12.99
C VAL A 295 5.06 8.07 -13.38
N ASP A 296 4.80 8.27 -14.68
CA ASP A 296 3.86 9.29 -15.14
C ASP A 296 2.42 9.01 -14.65
N LEU A 297 2.02 7.75 -14.61
CA LEU A 297 0.74 7.32 -14.03
C LEU A 297 0.63 7.74 -12.55
N MET A 298 1.66 7.53 -11.76
CA MET A 298 1.66 7.89 -10.33
C MET A 298 1.77 9.40 -10.12
N VAL A 299 2.51 10.12 -10.97
CA VAL A 299 2.56 11.59 -10.97
C VAL A 299 1.16 12.18 -11.13
N ASP A 300 0.41 11.68 -12.10
CA ASP A 300 -0.95 12.14 -12.37
C ASP A 300 -1.91 11.77 -11.23
N GLN A 301 -1.84 10.56 -10.71
CA GLN A 301 -2.71 10.08 -9.65
C GLN A 301 -2.48 10.83 -8.32
N LEU A 302 -1.24 11.02 -7.93
CA LEU A 302 -0.86 11.68 -6.68
C LEU A 302 -0.85 13.20 -6.82
N ASN A 303 -0.91 13.74 -8.05
CA ASN A 303 -0.66 15.14 -8.36
C ASN A 303 0.66 15.63 -7.72
N ALA A 304 1.69 14.79 -7.82
CA ALA A 304 3.00 14.98 -7.21
C ALA A 304 4.03 15.51 -8.22
N ASN A 305 5.21 15.91 -7.71
CA ASN A 305 6.36 16.24 -8.55
C ASN A 305 6.94 14.96 -9.16
N LYS A 306 7.34 14.99 -10.43
CA LYS A 306 7.90 13.87 -11.16
C LYS A 306 9.20 13.38 -10.55
N GLU A 307 10.12 14.29 -10.21
CA GLU A 307 11.40 13.95 -9.61
C GLU A 307 11.23 13.24 -8.25
N TYR A 308 10.20 13.63 -7.48
CA TYR A 308 9.84 12.95 -6.23
C TYR A 308 9.37 11.50 -6.49
N VAL A 309 8.52 11.29 -7.49
CA VAL A 309 8.00 9.96 -7.83
C VAL A 309 9.12 9.08 -8.41
N GLU A 310 9.95 9.63 -9.31
CA GLU A 310 11.12 8.95 -9.89
C GLU A 310 12.10 8.49 -8.80
N ALA A 311 12.36 9.34 -7.81
CA ALA A 311 13.34 9.06 -6.75
C ALA A 311 13.05 7.75 -6.02
N TYR A 312 11.78 7.42 -5.75
CA TYR A 312 11.47 6.15 -5.09
C TYR A 312 11.09 5.03 -6.07
N MET A 313 10.32 5.30 -7.12
CA MET A 313 9.83 4.24 -8.01
C MET A 313 10.93 3.61 -8.86
N LEU A 314 11.97 4.37 -9.23
CA LEU A 314 13.11 3.88 -10.01
C LEU A 314 14.26 3.40 -9.13
N ASN A 315 14.16 3.53 -7.82
CA ASN A 315 15.15 3.08 -6.87
C ASN A 315 15.16 1.54 -6.74
N GLU A 316 16.35 0.93 -6.64
CA GLU A 316 16.50 -0.52 -6.50
C GLU A 316 15.92 -1.08 -5.19
N HIS A 317 15.80 -0.24 -4.15
CA HIS A 317 15.17 -0.59 -2.88
C HIS A 317 13.63 -0.56 -2.93
N TYR A 318 13.02 -0.04 -4.00
CA TYR A 318 11.58 -0.07 -4.21
C TYR A 318 11.18 -1.34 -4.96
N ARG A 319 10.79 -2.35 -4.20
CA ARG A 319 10.34 -3.63 -4.73
C ARG A 319 8.91 -3.88 -4.28
N ILE A 320 8.03 -4.10 -5.23
CA ILE A 320 6.62 -4.36 -4.98
C ILE A 320 6.29 -5.83 -5.23
N ASN A 321 5.39 -6.38 -4.42
CA ASN A 321 4.89 -7.73 -4.59
C ASN A 321 3.53 -7.87 -3.87
N PRO A 322 2.46 -8.28 -4.58
CA PRO A 322 1.14 -8.47 -3.98
C PRO A 322 1.02 -9.73 -3.10
N ASP A 323 2.07 -10.55 -3.01
CA ASP A 323 2.12 -11.75 -2.19
C ASP A 323 1.96 -11.45 -0.69
N THR A 324 1.32 -12.34 0.04
CA THR A 324 1.14 -12.25 1.50
C THR A 324 2.43 -12.38 2.28
N VAL A 325 3.46 -13.05 1.72
CA VAL A 325 4.76 -13.37 2.32
C VAL A 325 4.64 -13.84 3.77
N LYS A 326 3.80 -14.85 3.99
CA LYS A 326 3.39 -15.35 5.30
C LYS A 326 4.58 -15.57 6.24
N ASN A 327 5.66 -16.22 5.75
CA ASN A 327 6.81 -16.56 6.59
C ASN A 327 7.47 -15.28 7.14
N ILE A 328 7.66 -14.26 6.29
CA ILE A 328 8.27 -12.97 6.71
C ILE A 328 7.34 -12.19 7.67
N VAL A 329 6.02 -12.23 7.43
CA VAL A 329 5.05 -11.63 8.36
C VAL A 329 5.09 -12.31 9.72
N MET A 330 5.23 -13.64 9.75
CA MET A 330 5.38 -14.40 10.99
C MET A 330 6.71 -14.09 11.69
N ASP A 331 7.80 -13.86 10.95
CA ASP A 331 9.07 -13.42 11.52
C ASP A 331 8.93 -12.05 12.19
N ASN A 332 8.26 -11.08 11.52
CA ASN A 332 7.92 -9.79 12.14
C ASN A 332 7.10 -9.96 13.43
N TYR A 333 6.05 -10.79 13.39
CA TYR A 333 5.22 -11.07 14.56
C TYR A 333 6.04 -11.66 15.73
N ASN A 334 6.82 -12.70 15.46
CA ASN A 334 7.63 -13.38 16.47
C ASN A 334 8.68 -12.44 17.07
N TYR A 335 9.30 -11.62 16.24
CA TYR A 335 10.24 -10.60 16.66
C TYR A 335 9.55 -9.55 17.57
N MET A 336 8.41 -9.00 17.15
CA MET A 336 7.67 -8.01 17.94
C MET A 336 7.23 -8.60 19.30
N MET A 337 6.81 -9.86 19.33
CA MET A 337 6.52 -10.57 20.59
C MET A 337 7.77 -10.70 21.47
N LYS A 338 8.93 -11.00 20.88
CA LYS A 338 10.22 -11.17 21.59
C LYS A 338 10.69 -9.86 22.24
N VAL A 339 10.57 -8.73 21.55
CA VAL A 339 11.01 -7.42 22.06
C VAL A 339 9.95 -6.69 22.90
N GLY A 340 8.77 -7.29 23.09
CA GLY A 340 7.65 -6.62 23.78
C GLY A 340 7.08 -5.44 22.99
N GLY A 341 7.13 -5.50 21.67
CA GLY A 341 6.56 -4.52 20.74
C GLY A 341 5.04 -4.63 20.59
N ILE A 342 4.43 -5.71 21.11
CA ILE A 342 2.97 -5.89 21.19
C ILE A 342 2.58 -5.83 22.67
N GLU A 343 1.93 -4.73 23.06
CA GLU A 343 1.72 -4.45 24.48
C GLU A 343 0.74 -5.42 25.17
N ASN A 344 -0.35 -5.77 24.55
CA ASN A 344 -1.42 -6.58 25.16
C ASN A 344 -1.89 -7.68 24.20
N PRO A 345 -1.04 -8.68 23.86
CA PRO A 345 -1.44 -9.68 22.88
C PRO A 345 -2.60 -10.54 23.39
N ASP A 346 -3.63 -10.70 22.56
CA ASP A 346 -4.72 -11.63 22.82
C ASP A 346 -4.28 -13.06 22.51
N LYS A 347 -4.13 -13.86 23.58
CA LYS A 347 -3.69 -15.26 23.49
C LYS A 347 -4.65 -16.18 22.73
N SER A 348 -5.88 -15.72 22.46
CA SER A 348 -6.84 -16.48 21.68
C SER A 348 -6.64 -16.31 20.17
N VAL A 349 -5.88 -15.30 19.74
CA VAL A 349 -5.57 -15.06 18.33
C VAL A 349 -4.44 -15.98 17.88
N ASN A 350 -4.70 -16.73 16.82
CA ASN A 350 -3.65 -17.38 16.06
C ASN A 350 -3.31 -16.50 14.85
N MET A 351 -2.11 -15.90 14.84
CA MET A 351 -1.67 -14.98 13.78
C MET A 351 -1.66 -15.63 12.41
N GLU A 352 -1.29 -16.91 12.31
CA GLU A 352 -1.26 -17.63 11.03
C GLU A 352 -2.65 -17.73 10.38
N ASP A 353 -3.72 -17.85 11.17
CA ASP A 353 -5.09 -17.94 10.68
C ASP A 353 -5.61 -16.59 10.12
N ARG A 354 -4.88 -15.51 10.36
CA ARG A 354 -5.16 -14.15 9.88
C ARG A 354 -4.35 -13.75 8.65
N ILE A 355 -3.59 -14.68 8.07
CA ILE A 355 -2.83 -14.48 6.82
C ILE A 355 -3.43 -15.39 5.75
N TYR A 356 -4.14 -14.81 4.79
CA TYR A 356 -4.88 -15.53 3.75
C TYR A 356 -3.99 -15.95 2.57
N ASN A 357 -2.79 -16.49 2.85
CA ASN A 357 -1.83 -16.93 1.85
C ASN A 357 -2.39 -17.99 0.88
N LYS A 358 -3.27 -18.88 1.36
CA LYS A 358 -3.91 -19.89 0.49
C LYS A 358 -4.88 -19.27 -0.51
N LEU A 359 -5.60 -18.21 -0.10
CA LEU A 359 -6.50 -17.49 -1.01
C LEU A 359 -5.71 -16.70 -2.06
N TYR A 360 -4.55 -16.14 -1.67
CA TYR A 360 -3.61 -15.56 -2.62
C TYR A 360 -3.05 -16.60 -3.59
N LYS A 361 -2.75 -17.83 -3.11
CA LYS A 361 -2.30 -18.94 -3.98
C LYS A 361 -3.34 -19.31 -5.04
N GLU A 362 -4.60 -19.38 -4.66
CA GLU A 362 -5.70 -19.63 -5.59
C GLU A 362 -5.74 -18.53 -6.68
N ALA A 363 -5.59 -17.25 -6.29
CA ALA A 363 -5.51 -16.14 -7.24
C ALA A 363 -4.29 -16.25 -8.17
N LEU A 364 -3.12 -16.62 -7.63
CA LEU A 364 -1.91 -16.81 -8.42
C LEU A 364 -2.06 -17.95 -9.44
N ASP A 365 -2.66 -19.07 -9.03
CA ASP A 365 -2.88 -20.20 -9.94
C ASP A 365 -3.84 -19.81 -11.08
N GLU A 366 -4.91 -19.08 -10.78
CA GLU A 366 -5.83 -18.58 -11.81
C GLU A 366 -5.18 -17.52 -12.71
N ALA A 367 -4.34 -16.64 -12.16
CA ALA A 367 -3.59 -15.67 -12.96
C ALA A 367 -2.60 -16.35 -13.91
N VAL A 368 -1.90 -17.41 -13.46
CA VAL A 368 -1.03 -18.24 -14.31
C VAL A 368 -1.84 -18.93 -15.42
N GLU A 369 -3.02 -19.48 -15.12
CA GLU A 369 -3.87 -20.12 -16.12
C GLU A 369 -4.39 -19.11 -17.17
N LYS A 370 -4.78 -17.92 -16.73
CA LYS A 370 -5.39 -16.89 -17.59
C LYS A 370 -4.37 -16.13 -18.42
N TRP A 371 -3.23 -15.77 -17.82
CA TRP A 371 -2.28 -14.81 -18.39
C TRP A 371 -0.82 -15.26 -18.38
N GLY A 372 -0.53 -16.51 -18.01
CA GLY A 372 0.85 -17.03 -17.94
C GLY A 372 1.62 -16.96 -19.26
N ASP A 373 0.91 -16.91 -20.41
CA ASP A 373 1.52 -16.75 -21.74
C ASP A 373 1.94 -15.29 -22.03
N GLU A 374 1.48 -14.27 -21.24
CA GLU A 374 1.88 -12.88 -21.41
C GLU A 374 3.37 -12.67 -21.04
N ASP A 375 3.83 -13.30 -19.94
CA ASP A 375 5.23 -13.35 -19.52
C ASP A 375 5.47 -14.60 -18.66
N LYS A 376 5.88 -15.68 -19.33
CA LYS A 376 6.10 -16.97 -18.66
C LYS A 376 7.15 -16.89 -17.55
N ASP A 377 8.21 -16.14 -17.73
CA ASP A 377 9.31 -16.06 -16.77
C ASP A 377 8.84 -15.31 -15.50
N PHE A 378 8.02 -14.28 -15.66
CA PHE A 378 7.41 -13.58 -14.54
C PHE A 378 6.53 -14.53 -13.70
N TYR A 379 5.60 -15.25 -14.34
CA TYR A 379 4.67 -16.11 -13.63
C TYR A 379 5.35 -17.32 -12.98
N ASP A 380 6.35 -17.94 -13.66
CA ASP A 380 7.16 -19.02 -13.08
C ASP A 380 7.92 -18.51 -11.82
N ASN A 381 8.48 -17.30 -11.87
CA ASN A 381 9.15 -16.67 -10.73
C ASN A 381 8.17 -16.33 -9.60
N ALA A 382 6.96 -15.84 -9.92
CA ALA A 382 5.94 -15.54 -8.91
C ALA A 382 5.49 -16.82 -8.15
N VAL A 383 5.32 -17.94 -8.85
CA VAL A 383 5.01 -19.23 -8.23
C VAL A 383 6.16 -19.69 -7.32
N LYS A 384 7.39 -19.59 -7.79
CA LYS A 384 8.57 -19.95 -6.99
C LYS A 384 8.69 -19.06 -5.75
N PHE A 385 8.49 -17.74 -5.91
CA PHE A 385 8.52 -16.78 -4.81
C PHE A 385 7.47 -17.11 -3.75
N TYR A 386 6.25 -17.46 -4.18
CA TYR A 386 5.19 -17.89 -3.26
C TYR A 386 5.64 -19.11 -2.45
N GLN A 387 6.16 -20.16 -3.10
CA GLN A 387 6.62 -21.38 -2.43
C GLN A 387 7.70 -21.10 -1.38
N GLU A 388 8.65 -20.23 -1.69
CA GLU A 388 9.76 -19.87 -0.80
C GLU A 388 9.29 -19.06 0.43
N ASN A 389 8.20 -18.28 0.32
CA ASN A 389 7.80 -17.31 1.34
C ASN A 389 6.49 -17.65 2.07
N ASN A 390 5.78 -18.74 1.70
CA ASN A 390 4.47 -19.08 2.28
C ASN A 390 4.29 -20.56 2.64
N GLU A 391 5.19 -21.45 2.20
CA GLU A 391 5.10 -22.92 2.43
C GLU A 391 6.06 -23.44 3.49
#